data_87b0f0c3df369e1abbbb27fa1f62380b
#
_entry.id   87b0f0c3df369e1abbbb27fa1f62380b
#
_cell.length_a   1.000
_cell.length_b   1.000
_cell.length_c   1.000
_cell.angle_alpha   90.00
_cell.angle_beta   90.00
_cell.angle_gamma   90.00
#
_symmetry.space_group_name_H-M   'P 1'
#
loop_
_entity.id
_entity.type
_entity.pdbx_description
1 polymer ?
#
loop_
_entity_poly.entity_id
_entity_poly.type
_entity_poly.pdbx_seq_one_letter_code
_entity_poly.pdbx_strand_id
1 'polypeptide(L)'
;MPHPARFTTALAVEAHKLRRSLALLLAAVAPLLIAVFVFFNLLRVDKAAPWAMTLQSSAAIWAFFMLPMSVTALTALVAHTEHGPRAWDHLRALPLPRWHLYASKAVCVLGVVAAMSVLLALLTLLAATGAGWLKPAVAATGAMDIAGYLTLLGRIFLAAWLLVAVQLWIALRYASFVPALAVGIGGTFFAVVATSAKIGMLLP
;
A
#
# COMPACT_ATOMS: atom_id res chain seq x y z
N MET A 1 3.69 40.95 -8.38
CA MET A 1 4.04 39.78 -9.20
C MET A 1 3.62 38.54 -8.44
N PRO A 2 2.73 37.66 -8.94
CA PRO A 2 2.38 36.44 -8.26
C PRO A 2 3.63 35.55 -8.17
N HIS A 3 4.00 35.12 -6.98
CA HIS A 3 5.08 34.15 -6.78
C HIS A 3 4.76 32.89 -7.56
N PRO A 4 5.72 32.31 -8.32
CA PRO A 4 5.50 31.05 -8.99
C PRO A 4 5.11 30.00 -7.94
N ALA A 5 3.96 29.35 -8.13
CA ALA A 5 3.48 28.32 -7.24
C ALA A 5 4.53 27.21 -7.15
N ARG A 6 5.10 27.02 -5.95
CA ARG A 6 6.20 26.10 -5.71
C ARG A 6 5.66 24.67 -5.67
N PHE A 7 6.48 23.69 -6.04
CA PHE A 7 6.16 22.25 -5.91
C PHE A 7 5.65 21.89 -4.50
N THR A 8 6.24 22.49 -3.47
CA THR A 8 5.82 22.31 -2.07
C THR A 8 4.38 22.72 -1.81
N THR A 9 3.90 23.79 -2.47
CA THR A 9 2.50 24.24 -2.37
C THR A 9 1.56 23.20 -3.01
N ALA A 10 1.92 22.68 -4.19
CA ALA A 10 1.15 21.64 -4.85
C ALA A 10 1.08 20.38 -3.98
N LEU A 11 2.21 19.95 -3.39
CA LEU A 11 2.28 18.83 -2.49
C LEU A 11 1.41 19.01 -1.24
N ALA A 12 1.45 20.18 -0.62
CA ALA A 12 0.63 20.48 0.56
C ALA A 12 -0.87 20.43 0.25
N VAL A 13 -1.29 20.94 -0.91
CA VAL A 13 -2.69 20.86 -1.37
C VAL A 13 -3.12 19.41 -1.58
N GLU A 14 -2.31 18.60 -2.26
CA GLU A 14 -2.61 17.18 -2.49
C GLU A 14 -2.68 16.40 -1.16
N ALA A 15 -1.74 16.63 -0.25
CA ALA A 15 -1.76 16.02 1.08
C ALA A 15 -3.04 16.41 1.87
N HIS A 16 -3.48 17.66 1.75
CA HIS A 16 -4.71 18.12 2.39
C HIS A 16 -5.97 17.47 1.82
N LYS A 17 -6.04 17.30 0.48
CA LYS A 17 -7.12 16.57 -0.18
C LYS A 17 -7.19 15.11 0.31
N LEU A 18 -6.05 14.42 0.39
CA LEU A 18 -5.98 13.03 0.87
C LEU A 18 -6.43 12.90 2.32
N ARG A 19 -6.07 13.83 3.20
CA ARG A 19 -6.50 13.82 4.61
C ARG A 19 -8.01 13.89 4.80
N ARG A 20 -8.74 14.46 3.84
CA ARG A 20 -10.22 14.60 3.86
C ARG A 20 -10.93 13.55 3.01
N SER A 21 -10.20 12.60 2.48
CA SER A 21 -10.74 11.52 1.64
C SER A 21 -10.75 10.18 2.37
N LEU A 22 -11.41 9.18 1.76
CA LEU A 22 -11.38 7.79 2.21
C LEU A 22 -9.97 7.15 2.16
N ALA A 23 -8.97 7.86 1.61
CA ALA A 23 -7.60 7.37 1.53
C ALA A 23 -7.00 7.07 2.91
N LEU A 24 -7.27 7.89 3.93
CA LEU A 24 -6.78 7.62 5.29
C LEU A 24 -7.46 6.40 5.92
N LEU A 25 -8.75 6.20 5.68
CA LEU A 25 -9.44 5.00 6.14
C LEU A 25 -8.83 3.76 5.50
N LEU A 26 -8.62 3.77 4.19
CA LEU A 26 -7.96 2.67 3.48
C LEU A 26 -6.54 2.43 4.01
N ALA A 27 -5.78 3.50 4.27
CA ALA A 27 -4.43 3.43 4.82
C ALA A 27 -4.38 2.77 6.19
N ALA A 28 -5.40 2.92 7.02
CA ALA A 28 -5.49 2.25 8.32
C ALA A 28 -6.05 0.83 8.21
N VAL A 29 -7.10 0.63 7.42
CA VAL A 29 -7.85 -0.63 7.37
C VAL A 29 -7.02 -1.76 6.75
N ALA A 30 -6.27 -1.52 5.68
CA ALA A 30 -5.54 -2.60 5.00
C ALA A 30 -4.44 -3.24 5.87
N PRO A 31 -3.55 -2.49 6.55
CA PRO A 31 -2.60 -3.07 7.51
C PRO A 31 -3.29 -3.71 8.72
N LEU A 32 -4.39 -3.11 9.21
CA LEU A 32 -5.15 -3.64 10.34
C LEU A 32 -5.76 -5.01 10.01
N LEU A 33 -6.30 -5.20 8.83
CA LEU A 33 -6.85 -6.50 8.39
C LEU A 33 -5.79 -7.60 8.42
N ILE A 34 -4.56 -7.30 8.00
CA ILE A 34 -3.45 -8.27 8.06
C ILE A 34 -3.13 -8.58 9.52
N ALA A 35 -3.03 -7.58 10.38
CA ALA A 35 -2.72 -7.78 11.79
C ALA A 35 -3.79 -8.62 12.50
N VAL A 36 -5.07 -8.33 12.23
CA VAL A 36 -6.21 -9.11 12.74
C VAL A 36 -6.13 -10.56 12.23
N PHE A 37 -5.85 -10.75 10.95
CA PHE A 37 -5.67 -12.08 10.38
C PHE A 37 -4.52 -12.84 11.06
N VAL A 38 -3.35 -12.21 11.22
CA VAL A 38 -2.19 -12.79 11.91
C VAL A 38 -2.55 -13.18 13.35
N PHE A 39 -3.20 -12.28 14.09
CA PHE A 39 -3.62 -12.49 15.46
C PHE A 39 -4.51 -13.73 15.62
N PHE A 40 -5.61 -13.80 14.86
CA PHE A 40 -6.53 -14.94 14.94
C PHE A 40 -5.92 -16.23 14.38
N ASN A 41 -5.07 -16.13 13.36
CA ASN A 41 -4.36 -17.30 12.85
C ASN A 41 -3.43 -17.92 13.91
N LEU A 42 -2.69 -17.09 14.65
CA LEU A 42 -1.85 -17.56 15.75
C LEU A 42 -2.66 -18.19 16.87
N LEU A 43 -3.80 -17.60 17.26
CA LEU A 43 -4.66 -18.15 18.31
C LEU A 43 -5.31 -19.49 17.92
N ARG A 44 -5.54 -19.71 16.61
CA ARG A 44 -6.13 -20.95 16.10
C ARG A 44 -5.16 -22.14 16.10
N VAL A 45 -3.86 -21.86 16.00
CA VAL A 45 -2.82 -22.89 15.97
C VAL A 45 -2.42 -23.23 17.41
N ASP A 46 -2.17 -24.51 17.71
CA ASP A 46 -1.76 -24.98 19.04
C ASP A 46 -0.24 -25.13 19.20
N LYS A 47 0.52 -24.54 18.29
CA LYS A 47 2.00 -24.62 18.26
C LYS A 47 2.61 -23.24 18.06
N ALA A 48 3.69 -22.98 18.80
CA ALA A 48 4.50 -21.79 18.62
C ALA A 48 5.14 -21.76 17.22
N ALA A 49 5.06 -20.61 16.55
CA ALA A 49 5.73 -20.37 15.26
C ALA A 49 6.99 -19.50 15.49
N PRO A 50 8.04 -19.67 14.67
CA PRO A 50 9.17 -18.76 14.71
C PRO A 50 8.77 -17.34 14.32
N TRP A 51 9.40 -16.32 14.94
CA TRP A 51 9.20 -14.91 14.56
C TRP A 51 9.40 -14.69 13.06
N ALA A 52 10.43 -15.28 12.48
CA ALA A 52 10.72 -15.16 11.04
C ALA A 52 9.52 -15.58 10.18
N MET A 53 8.84 -16.67 10.51
CA MET A 53 7.67 -17.16 9.76
C MET A 53 6.49 -16.19 9.85
N THR A 54 6.23 -15.65 11.03
CA THR A 54 5.11 -14.69 11.24
C THR A 54 5.37 -13.38 10.49
N LEU A 55 6.58 -12.85 10.57
CA LEU A 55 6.95 -11.61 9.89
C LEU A 55 6.98 -11.76 8.36
N GLN A 56 7.53 -12.87 7.86
CA GLN A 56 7.56 -13.15 6.42
C GLN A 56 6.16 -13.37 5.84
N SER A 57 5.28 -14.10 6.55
CA SER A 57 3.91 -14.32 6.08
C SER A 57 3.10 -13.03 6.02
N SER A 58 3.23 -12.14 7.00
CA SER A 58 2.58 -10.82 6.96
C SER A 58 3.09 -9.96 5.79
N ALA A 59 4.42 -9.95 5.57
CA ALA A 59 5.03 -9.25 4.45
C ALA A 59 4.59 -9.83 3.09
N ALA A 60 4.43 -11.16 2.99
CA ALA A 60 3.96 -11.82 1.78
C ALA A 60 2.50 -11.44 1.46
N ILE A 61 1.60 -11.51 2.44
CA ILE A 61 0.20 -11.08 2.26
C ILE A 61 0.15 -9.60 1.84
N TRP A 62 1.00 -8.77 2.45
CA TRP A 62 1.13 -7.37 2.09
C TRP A 62 1.56 -7.20 0.64
N ALA A 63 2.69 -7.79 0.25
CA ALA A 63 3.30 -7.60 -1.06
C ALA A 63 2.45 -8.14 -2.22
N PHE A 64 1.88 -9.34 -2.06
CA PHE A 64 1.18 -10.03 -3.15
C PHE A 64 -0.28 -9.62 -3.28
N PHE A 65 -0.91 -9.15 -2.23
CA PHE A 65 -2.36 -8.90 -2.26
C PHE A 65 -2.76 -7.51 -1.77
N MET A 66 -2.50 -7.18 -0.49
CA MET A 66 -3.06 -5.97 0.12
C MET A 66 -2.45 -4.68 -0.43
N LEU A 67 -1.13 -4.64 -0.69
CA LEU A 67 -0.46 -3.47 -1.24
C LEU A 67 -0.92 -3.15 -2.66
N PRO A 68 -0.94 -4.10 -3.63
CA PRO A 68 -1.46 -3.82 -4.98
C PRO A 68 -2.91 -3.35 -4.98
N MET A 69 -3.78 -3.98 -4.18
CA MET A 69 -5.18 -3.57 -4.04
C MET A 69 -5.30 -2.17 -3.44
N SER A 70 -4.51 -1.86 -2.41
CA SER A 70 -4.48 -0.55 -1.77
C SER A 70 -3.98 0.54 -2.72
N VAL A 71 -2.91 0.28 -3.47
CA VAL A 71 -2.39 1.22 -4.49
C VAL A 71 -3.45 1.48 -5.55
N THR A 72 -4.12 0.44 -6.04
CA THR A 72 -5.20 0.57 -7.02
C THR A 72 -6.33 1.46 -6.49
N ALA A 73 -6.79 1.22 -5.27
CA ALA A 73 -7.84 2.02 -4.65
C ALA A 73 -7.40 3.46 -4.37
N LEU A 74 -6.17 3.66 -3.85
CA LEU A 74 -5.62 5.00 -3.59
C LEU A 74 -5.50 5.83 -4.86
N THR A 75 -4.96 5.26 -5.94
CA THR A 75 -4.80 5.97 -7.21
C THR A 75 -6.14 6.30 -7.85
N ALA A 76 -7.12 5.39 -7.74
CA ALA A 76 -8.49 5.64 -8.19
C ALA A 76 -9.16 6.79 -7.39
N LEU A 77 -8.98 6.83 -6.06
CA LEU A 77 -9.47 7.91 -5.22
C LEU A 77 -8.83 9.26 -5.57
N VAL A 78 -7.51 9.28 -5.78
CA VAL A 78 -6.79 10.49 -6.20
C VAL A 78 -7.30 11.00 -7.55
N ALA A 79 -7.51 10.11 -8.51
CA ALA A 79 -8.05 10.48 -9.81
C ALA A 79 -9.50 10.98 -9.73
N HIS A 80 -10.33 10.35 -8.88
CA HIS A 80 -11.72 10.75 -8.68
C HIS A 80 -11.87 12.18 -8.17
N THR A 81 -10.98 12.64 -7.30
CA THR A 81 -10.98 14.03 -6.79
C THR A 81 -10.76 15.07 -7.90
N GLU A 82 -10.13 14.68 -9.01
CA GLU A 82 -9.88 15.57 -10.15
C GLU A 82 -10.95 15.47 -11.23
N HIS A 83 -11.45 14.26 -11.49
CA HIS A 83 -12.43 14.02 -12.56
C HIS A 83 -13.84 14.47 -12.16
N GLY A 84 -14.23 14.30 -10.88
CA GLY A 84 -15.57 14.64 -10.38
C GLY A 84 -15.94 16.12 -10.59
N PRO A 85 -15.17 17.09 -10.06
CA PRO A 85 -15.50 18.51 -10.17
C PRO A 85 -14.99 19.19 -11.45
N ARG A 86 -14.57 18.45 -12.50
CA ARG A 86 -13.89 18.98 -13.70
C ARG A 86 -12.68 19.86 -13.37
N ALA A 87 -11.98 19.53 -12.26
CA ALA A 87 -10.87 20.35 -11.78
C ALA A 87 -9.69 20.42 -12.76
N TRP A 88 -9.61 19.50 -13.72
CA TRP A 88 -8.58 19.51 -14.76
C TRP A 88 -8.55 20.80 -15.60
N ASP A 89 -9.69 21.39 -15.89
CA ASP A 89 -9.75 22.63 -16.71
C ASP A 89 -9.14 23.80 -15.93
N HIS A 90 -9.42 23.88 -14.63
CA HIS A 90 -8.80 24.86 -13.74
C HIS A 90 -7.31 24.62 -13.51
N LEU A 91 -6.90 23.35 -13.29
CA LEU A 91 -5.49 22.99 -13.08
C LEU A 91 -4.63 23.25 -14.32
N ARG A 92 -5.17 23.06 -15.51
CA ARG A 92 -4.47 23.34 -16.77
C ARG A 92 -4.33 24.83 -17.07
N ALA A 93 -5.19 25.67 -16.50
CA ALA A 93 -5.13 27.12 -16.60
C ALA A 93 -4.09 27.75 -15.64
N LEU A 94 -3.60 27.00 -14.67
CA LEU A 94 -2.57 27.48 -13.74
C LEU A 94 -1.20 27.54 -14.43
N PRO A 95 -0.38 28.56 -14.16
CA PRO A 95 0.99 28.69 -14.69
C PRO A 95 1.96 27.73 -13.95
N LEU A 96 1.61 26.42 -13.93
CA LEU A 96 2.39 25.37 -13.30
C LEU A 96 2.90 24.40 -14.34
N PRO A 97 4.16 23.96 -14.25
CA PRO A 97 4.65 22.83 -15.07
C PRO A 97 3.80 21.60 -14.79
N ARG A 98 3.33 20.94 -15.85
CA ARG A 98 2.43 19.77 -15.73
C ARG A 98 3.02 18.65 -14.85
N TRP A 99 4.34 18.46 -14.91
CA TRP A 99 5.00 17.42 -14.11
C TRP A 99 4.88 17.65 -12.61
N HIS A 100 4.77 18.91 -12.13
CA HIS A 100 4.52 19.22 -10.71
C HIS A 100 3.21 18.60 -10.21
N LEU A 101 2.17 18.62 -11.06
CA LEU A 101 0.85 18.06 -10.71
C LEU A 101 0.90 16.54 -10.56
N TYR A 102 1.58 15.86 -11.51
CA TYR A 102 1.70 14.40 -11.46
C TYR A 102 2.66 13.95 -10.36
N ALA A 103 3.79 14.63 -10.23
CA ALA A 103 4.79 14.30 -9.22
C ALA A 103 4.27 14.49 -7.79
N SER A 104 3.53 15.57 -7.51
CA SER A 104 2.94 15.80 -6.19
C SER A 104 1.94 14.70 -5.81
N LYS A 105 1.12 14.22 -6.75
CA LYS A 105 0.21 13.10 -6.53
C LYS A 105 0.96 11.79 -6.26
N ALA A 106 1.98 11.50 -7.08
CA ALA A 106 2.81 10.31 -6.90
C ALA A 106 3.50 10.30 -5.53
N VAL A 107 4.10 11.42 -5.13
CA VAL A 107 4.76 11.56 -3.82
C VAL A 107 3.75 11.39 -2.67
N CYS A 108 2.56 11.96 -2.79
CA CYS A 108 1.51 11.77 -1.78
C CYS A 108 1.07 10.30 -1.66
N VAL A 109 0.83 9.62 -2.78
CA VAL A 109 0.45 8.19 -2.78
C VAL A 109 1.59 7.34 -2.19
N LEU A 110 2.83 7.57 -2.60
CA LEU A 110 3.99 6.88 -2.03
C LEU A 110 4.15 7.15 -0.53
N GLY A 111 3.92 8.37 -0.07
CA GLY A 111 3.92 8.71 1.35
C GLY A 111 2.86 7.94 2.14
N VAL A 112 1.65 7.79 1.60
CA VAL A 112 0.61 6.96 2.21
C VAL A 112 1.01 5.49 2.24
N VAL A 113 1.55 4.93 1.14
CA VAL A 113 2.03 3.54 1.08
C VAL A 113 3.17 3.28 2.06
N ALA A 114 4.09 4.23 2.23
CA ALA A 114 5.14 4.15 3.25
C ALA A 114 4.54 4.10 4.66
N ALA A 115 3.60 5.01 4.97
CA ALA A 115 2.91 5.03 6.26
C ALA A 115 2.14 3.73 6.53
N MET A 116 1.47 3.15 5.51
CA MET A 116 0.80 1.86 5.60
C MET A 116 1.79 0.72 5.91
N SER A 117 2.98 0.74 5.29
CA SER A 117 4.01 -0.30 5.53
C SER A 117 4.59 -0.20 6.94
N VAL A 118 4.79 1.01 7.46
CA VAL A 118 5.20 1.23 8.86
C VAL A 118 4.11 0.77 9.82
N LEU A 119 2.85 1.14 9.55
CA LEU A 119 1.71 0.73 10.35
C LEU A 119 1.56 -0.80 10.35
N LEU A 120 1.74 -1.47 9.21
CA LEU A 120 1.77 -2.93 9.13
C LEU A 120 2.83 -3.54 10.05
N ALA A 121 4.05 -2.99 10.03
CA ALA A 121 5.13 -3.47 10.89
C ALA A 121 4.73 -3.40 12.36
N LEU A 122 4.25 -2.25 12.80
CA LEU A 122 3.82 -2.04 14.19
C LEU A 122 2.67 -2.98 14.59
N LEU A 123 1.62 -3.05 13.76
CA LEU A 123 0.44 -3.85 14.05
C LEU A 123 0.74 -5.35 14.00
N THR A 124 1.62 -5.83 13.12
CA THR A 124 2.03 -7.24 13.09
C THR A 124 2.79 -7.63 14.36
N LEU A 125 3.71 -6.77 14.83
CA LEU A 125 4.42 -7.00 16.08
C LEU A 125 3.46 -7.02 17.28
N LEU A 126 2.52 -6.07 17.35
CA LEU A 126 1.49 -6.02 18.39
C LEU A 126 0.57 -7.24 18.36
N ALA A 127 0.16 -7.69 17.18
CA ALA A 127 -0.67 -8.87 17.01
C ALA A 127 0.03 -10.15 17.49
N ALA A 128 1.30 -10.34 17.08
CA ALA A 128 2.06 -11.52 17.47
C ALA A 128 2.38 -11.56 18.97
N THR A 129 2.79 -10.44 19.56
CA THR A 129 3.06 -10.34 20.99
C THR A 129 1.77 -10.49 21.81
N GLY A 130 0.68 -9.84 21.38
CA GLY A 130 -0.63 -9.93 22.03
C GLY A 130 -1.21 -11.34 22.00
N ALA A 131 -1.06 -12.08 20.90
CA ALA A 131 -1.46 -13.49 20.81
C ALA A 131 -0.68 -14.36 21.82
N GLY A 132 0.63 -14.14 21.92
CA GLY A 132 1.49 -14.86 22.90
C GLY A 132 1.14 -14.57 24.34
N TRP A 133 0.67 -13.36 24.67
CA TRP A 133 0.21 -13.02 26.02
C TRP A 133 -1.13 -13.71 26.38
N LEU A 134 -2.04 -13.78 25.40
CA LEU A 134 -3.33 -14.45 25.61
C LEU A 134 -3.19 -15.98 25.67
N LYS A 135 -2.30 -16.55 24.87
CA LYS A 135 -2.07 -17.98 24.76
C LYS A 135 -0.56 -18.27 24.75
N PRO A 136 0.09 -18.49 25.90
CA PRO A 136 1.54 -18.70 25.97
C PRO A 136 2.06 -19.85 25.08
N ALA A 137 1.22 -20.84 24.80
CA ALA A 137 1.57 -21.96 23.91
C ALA A 137 1.86 -21.54 22.45
N VAL A 138 1.39 -20.38 22.03
CA VAL A 138 1.61 -19.84 20.68
C VAL A 138 2.59 -18.66 20.66
N ALA A 139 3.21 -18.35 21.81
CA ALA A 139 4.22 -17.30 21.88
C ALA A 139 5.33 -17.54 20.85
N ALA A 140 5.61 -16.54 20.04
CA ALA A 140 6.58 -16.66 18.95
C ALA A 140 7.98 -16.99 19.48
N THR A 141 8.66 -17.93 18.82
CA THR A 141 9.97 -18.46 19.24
C THR A 141 11.10 -17.92 18.37
N GLY A 142 12.33 -18.00 18.88
CA GLY A 142 13.53 -17.56 18.18
C GLY A 142 13.78 -16.05 18.27
N ALA A 143 14.81 -15.58 17.57
CA ALA A 143 15.17 -14.17 17.57
C ALA A 143 14.18 -13.34 16.73
N MET A 144 13.79 -12.19 17.25
CA MET A 144 12.97 -11.20 16.54
C MET A 144 13.89 -10.31 15.69
N ASP A 145 14.01 -10.60 14.40
CA ASP A 145 14.78 -9.79 13.46
C ASP A 145 13.94 -8.64 12.89
N ILE A 146 13.82 -7.56 13.67
CA ILE A 146 13.10 -6.35 13.27
C ILE A 146 13.82 -5.67 12.09
N ALA A 147 15.16 -5.65 12.09
CA ALA A 147 15.94 -4.99 11.04
C ALA A 147 15.77 -5.68 9.68
N GLY A 148 15.82 -7.02 9.66
CA GLY A 148 15.51 -7.81 8.46
C GLY A 148 14.08 -7.60 7.97
N TYR A 149 13.12 -7.55 8.88
CA TYR A 149 11.71 -7.29 8.51
C TYR A 149 11.49 -5.91 7.91
N LEU A 150 12.05 -4.85 8.51
CA LEU A 150 11.97 -3.49 7.97
C LEU A 150 12.69 -3.37 6.61
N THR A 151 13.82 -4.06 6.45
CA THR A 151 14.54 -4.14 5.17
C THR A 151 13.67 -4.82 4.10
N LEU A 152 12.97 -5.90 4.44
CA LEU A 152 12.04 -6.58 3.53
C LEU A 152 10.89 -5.65 3.12
N LEU A 153 10.25 -4.98 4.07
CA LEU A 153 9.18 -4.00 3.78
C LEU A 153 9.70 -2.82 2.95
N GLY A 154 10.93 -2.36 3.19
CA GLY A 154 11.58 -1.33 2.38
C GLY A 154 11.79 -1.76 0.92
N ARG A 155 12.21 -3.01 0.68
CA ARG A 155 12.32 -3.58 -0.68
C ARG A 155 10.96 -3.68 -1.36
N ILE A 156 9.93 -4.13 -0.65
CA ILE A 156 8.54 -4.17 -1.15
C ILE A 156 8.07 -2.76 -1.51
N PHE A 157 8.34 -1.76 -0.66
CA PHE A 157 8.01 -0.37 -0.91
C PHE A 157 8.71 0.17 -2.17
N LEU A 158 10.00 -0.11 -2.35
CA LEU A 158 10.73 0.30 -3.56
C LEU A 158 10.13 -0.34 -4.83
N ALA A 159 9.79 -1.62 -4.77
CA ALA A 159 9.11 -2.30 -5.89
C ALA A 159 7.73 -1.69 -6.20
N ALA A 160 7.02 -1.19 -5.19
CA ALA A 160 5.73 -0.54 -5.35
C ALA A 160 5.78 0.79 -6.12
N TRP A 161 6.94 1.42 -6.28
CA TRP A 161 7.07 2.68 -7.03
C TRP A 161 6.61 2.53 -8.48
N LEU A 162 7.01 1.45 -9.16
CA LEU A 162 6.57 1.18 -10.52
C LEU A 162 5.05 0.95 -10.56
N LEU A 163 4.53 0.19 -9.61
CA LEU A 163 3.09 -0.07 -9.50
C LEU A 163 2.32 1.23 -9.31
N VAL A 164 2.76 2.10 -8.41
CA VAL A 164 2.14 3.43 -8.18
C VAL A 164 2.20 4.27 -9.44
N ALA A 165 3.33 4.30 -10.14
CA ALA A 165 3.48 5.08 -11.37
C ALA A 165 2.50 4.62 -12.47
N VAL A 166 2.43 3.31 -12.71
CA VAL A 166 1.54 2.72 -13.73
C VAL A 166 0.07 2.94 -13.35
N GLN A 167 -0.31 2.62 -12.12
CA GLN A 167 -1.70 2.75 -11.66
C GLN A 167 -2.16 4.21 -11.64
N LEU A 168 -1.31 5.13 -11.19
CA LEU A 168 -1.63 6.56 -11.19
C LEU A 168 -1.76 7.09 -12.62
N TRP A 169 -0.88 6.66 -13.55
CA TRP A 169 -0.99 7.03 -14.96
C TRP A 169 -2.32 6.57 -15.56
N ILE A 170 -2.71 5.30 -15.33
CA ILE A 170 -3.99 4.78 -15.84
C ILE A 170 -5.17 5.55 -15.21
N ALA A 171 -5.16 5.72 -13.88
CA ALA A 171 -6.24 6.39 -13.17
C ALA A 171 -6.44 7.84 -13.61
N LEU A 172 -5.36 8.58 -13.89
CA LEU A 172 -5.42 9.96 -14.35
C LEU A 172 -5.72 10.09 -15.85
N ARG A 173 -5.44 9.05 -16.66
CA ARG A 173 -5.69 9.04 -18.10
C ARG A 173 -7.17 8.89 -18.43
N TYR A 174 -7.90 8.09 -17.68
CA TYR A 174 -9.29 7.78 -17.94
C TYR A 174 -10.21 8.44 -16.90
N ALA A 175 -11.28 9.08 -17.37
CA ALA A 175 -12.25 9.72 -16.48
C ALA A 175 -13.07 8.70 -15.63
N SER A 176 -13.19 7.47 -16.15
CA SER A 176 -13.79 6.36 -15.41
C SER A 176 -12.76 5.65 -14.53
N PHE A 177 -13.13 5.26 -13.33
CA PHE A 177 -12.28 4.47 -12.43
C PHE A 177 -12.18 2.99 -12.85
N VAL A 178 -13.06 2.53 -13.75
CA VAL A 178 -13.12 1.12 -14.19
C VAL A 178 -11.81 0.61 -14.79
N PRO A 179 -11.13 1.31 -15.71
CA PRO A 179 -9.86 0.84 -16.25
C PRO A 179 -8.76 0.68 -15.19
N ALA A 180 -8.67 1.62 -14.24
CA ALA A 180 -7.70 1.55 -13.16
C ALA A 180 -7.94 0.34 -12.26
N LEU A 181 -9.20 0.07 -11.89
CA LEU A 181 -9.57 -1.10 -11.12
C LEU A 181 -9.34 -2.40 -11.90
N ALA A 182 -9.73 -2.46 -13.16
CA ALA A 182 -9.57 -3.65 -14.00
C ALA A 182 -8.09 -4.05 -14.13
N VAL A 183 -7.21 -3.08 -14.41
CA VAL A 183 -5.76 -3.35 -14.51
C VAL A 183 -5.17 -3.68 -13.14
N GLY A 184 -5.56 -3.00 -12.07
CA GLY A 184 -5.05 -3.25 -10.73
C GLY A 184 -5.45 -4.62 -10.19
N ILE A 185 -6.73 -4.96 -10.27
CA ILE A 185 -7.26 -6.26 -9.82
C ILE A 185 -6.74 -7.38 -10.73
N GLY A 186 -6.93 -7.24 -12.05
CA GLY A 186 -6.49 -8.23 -13.03
C GLY A 186 -4.98 -8.47 -12.98
N GLY A 187 -4.18 -7.40 -12.89
CA GLY A 187 -2.72 -7.48 -12.75
C GLY A 187 -2.29 -8.18 -11.46
N THR A 188 -2.98 -7.93 -10.34
CA THR A 188 -2.70 -8.60 -9.07
C THR A 188 -2.97 -10.11 -9.16
N PHE A 189 -4.14 -10.51 -9.69
CA PHE A 189 -4.46 -11.92 -9.87
C PHE A 189 -3.49 -12.60 -10.85
N PHE A 190 -3.17 -11.93 -11.96
CA PHE A 190 -2.20 -12.45 -12.92
C PHE A 190 -0.82 -12.66 -12.28
N ALA A 191 -0.33 -11.70 -11.48
CA ALA A 191 0.94 -11.82 -10.78
C ALA A 191 0.96 -12.99 -9.78
N VAL A 192 -0.13 -13.18 -9.03
CA VAL A 192 -0.28 -14.31 -8.08
C VAL A 192 -0.25 -15.64 -8.83
N VAL A 193 -1.04 -15.78 -9.90
CA VAL A 193 -1.08 -17.00 -10.72
C VAL A 193 0.26 -17.28 -11.37
N ALA A 194 0.91 -16.26 -11.96
CA ALA A 194 2.22 -16.42 -12.60
C ALA A 194 3.31 -16.85 -11.60
N THR A 195 3.26 -16.33 -10.36
CA THR A 195 4.19 -16.75 -9.31
C THR A 195 3.94 -18.19 -8.89
N SER A 196 2.69 -18.60 -8.73
CA SER A 196 2.31 -19.98 -8.39
C SER A 196 2.70 -20.97 -9.48
N ALA A 197 2.50 -20.61 -10.76
CA ALA A 197 2.90 -21.44 -11.90
C ALA A 197 4.43 -21.63 -11.98
N LYS A 198 5.20 -20.57 -11.68
CA LYS A 198 6.67 -20.65 -11.67
C LYS A 198 7.19 -21.57 -10.57
N ILE A 199 6.56 -21.56 -9.40
CA ILE A 199 6.87 -22.49 -8.30
C ILE A 199 6.54 -23.92 -8.70
N GLY A 200 5.41 -24.15 -9.38
CA GLY A 200 5.03 -25.48 -9.88
C GLY A 200 5.95 -26.05 -10.96
N MET A 201 6.63 -25.21 -11.75
CA MET A 201 7.63 -25.65 -12.73
C MET A 201 9.01 -25.95 -12.13
N LEU A 202 9.28 -25.51 -10.91
CA LEU A 202 10.57 -25.69 -10.21
C LEU A 202 10.53 -26.83 -9.18
N LEU A 203 9.38 -27.44 -8.98
CA LEU A 203 9.23 -28.64 -8.15
C LEU A 203 9.20 -29.85 -9.07
N PRO A 204 10.11 -30.81 -8.92
CA PRO A 204 10.13 -32.07 -9.68
C PRO A 204 8.93 -32.95 -9.38
#